data_bd5aca02eaa13b37be274aaedbe16e63
#
_entry.id   bd5aca02eaa13b37be274aaedbe16e63
#
_cell.length_a   1.000
_cell.length_b   1.000
_cell.length_c   1.000
_cell.angle_alpha   90.00
_cell.angle_beta   90.00
_cell.angle_gamma   90.00
#
_symmetry.space_group_name_H-M   'P 1'
#
loop_
_entity.id
_entity.type
_entity.pdbx_description
1 polymer ?
#
loop_
_entity_poly.entity_id
_entity_poly.type
_entity_poly.pdbx_seq_one_letter_code
_entity_poly.pdbx_strand_id
1 'polypeptide(L)'
;MKVIWDGAVCLEEGGERLYLDPKRKRQAAVVTHAHLDHMVEGAVMTPQTRDIMLARSGREDFRSETLPIGRKGKIGGFEIELAEAGHVLGSAMVRSGEMLYTGDFDTFTGITCGAAQPSRCDTLVIEATYGDPRFVLPDQERVVSDLLSWMEDRLEQGSVILGSYEFGKAQDLVALANSIHAPVVVPDQIASICEVYRRHGVPLEFTPLSSASSDLLRSPHVLITSRRELKHPVPEHIREYRKKGATAAFISGWTAFMNFCHSHDIDAQFPFSNHADFNRIIDFIKACGPKKVYTVHGSCESLARETRERLGIDAEPLE
;
A
#
# COMPACT_ATOMS: atom_id res chain seq x y z
N MET A 1 -27.54 -7.43 -8.49
CA MET A 1 -26.09 -7.73 -8.56
C MET A 1 -25.72 -8.68 -7.44
N LYS A 2 -24.96 -9.74 -7.72
CA LYS A 2 -24.48 -10.75 -6.76
C LYS A 2 -22.96 -10.63 -6.62
N VAL A 3 -22.45 -10.76 -5.40
CA VAL A 3 -20.99 -10.85 -5.12
C VAL A 3 -20.66 -12.30 -4.85
N ILE A 4 -19.63 -12.83 -5.51
CA ILE A 4 -19.17 -14.21 -5.36
C ILE A 4 -17.63 -14.25 -5.36
N TRP A 5 -17.07 -15.35 -4.86
CA TRP A 5 -15.65 -15.67 -5.01
C TRP A 5 -15.44 -16.63 -6.19
N ASP A 6 -14.68 -16.21 -7.19
CA ASP A 6 -14.27 -17.05 -8.34
C ASP A 6 -12.75 -16.88 -8.59
N GLY A 7 -11.94 -17.19 -7.56
CA GLY A 7 -10.51 -16.95 -7.56
C GLY A 7 -10.12 -15.47 -7.53
N ALA A 8 -11.10 -14.59 -7.37
CA ALA A 8 -11.06 -13.16 -7.10
C ALA A 8 -12.46 -12.73 -6.68
N VAL A 9 -12.63 -11.51 -6.18
CA VAL A 9 -13.94 -10.89 -6.01
C VAL A 9 -14.58 -10.76 -7.39
N CYS A 10 -15.80 -11.28 -7.55
CA CYS A 10 -16.53 -11.27 -8.81
C CYS A 10 -17.95 -10.74 -8.61
N LEU A 11 -18.31 -9.74 -9.41
CA LEU A 11 -19.67 -9.23 -9.51
C LEU A 11 -20.38 -9.94 -10.66
N GLU A 12 -21.59 -10.43 -10.41
CA GLU A 12 -22.41 -11.13 -11.41
C GLU A 12 -23.77 -10.45 -11.54
N GLU A 13 -24.14 -10.05 -12.74
CA GLU A 13 -25.44 -9.44 -13.04
C GLU A 13 -25.82 -9.66 -14.51
N GLY A 14 -27.04 -10.10 -14.76
CA GLY A 14 -27.56 -10.29 -16.13
C GLY A 14 -26.77 -11.26 -16.99
N GLY A 15 -26.03 -12.19 -16.40
CA GLY A 15 -25.15 -13.13 -17.11
C GLY A 15 -23.74 -12.57 -17.40
N GLU A 16 -23.50 -11.32 -17.08
CA GLU A 16 -22.18 -10.69 -17.19
C GLU A 16 -21.39 -10.81 -15.89
N ARG A 17 -20.05 -10.81 -15.97
CA ARG A 17 -19.15 -10.89 -14.83
C ARG A 17 -18.07 -9.82 -14.89
N LEU A 18 -17.82 -9.16 -13.74
CA LEU A 18 -16.72 -8.24 -13.53
C LEU A 18 -15.86 -8.74 -12.38
N TYR A 19 -14.55 -8.88 -12.62
CA TYR A 19 -13.58 -9.33 -11.63
C TYR A 19 -12.80 -8.16 -11.06
N LEU A 20 -12.64 -8.14 -9.74
CA LEU A 20 -11.88 -7.14 -9.00
C LEU A 20 -10.61 -7.80 -8.45
N ASP A 21 -9.47 -7.23 -8.75
CA ASP A 21 -8.12 -7.72 -8.40
C ASP A 21 -7.86 -9.20 -8.76
N PRO A 22 -8.18 -9.66 -9.98
CA PRO A 22 -7.92 -11.03 -10.36
C PRO A 22 -6.41 -11.27 -10.52
N LYS A 23 -5.96 -12.49 -10.14
CA LYS A 23 -4.56 -12.93 -10.36
C LYS A 23 -4.30 -13.51 -11.76
N ARG A 24 -5.35 -13.62 -12.56
CA ARG A 24 -5.29 -14.17 -13.94
C ARG A 24 -6.14 -13.32 -14.86
N LYS A 25 -5.79 -13.32 -16.16
CA LYS A 25 -6.56 -12.60 -17.18
C LYS A 25 -8.04 -13.01 -17.17
N ARG A 26 -8.92 -12.02 -17.16
CA ARG A 26 -10.39 -12.15 -17.25
C ARG A 26 -10.90 -11.26 -18.37
N GLN A 27 -12.12 -11.52 -18.86
CA GLN A 27 -12.72 -10.76 -19.95
C GLN A 27 -13.03 -9.31 -19.52
N ALA A 28 -13.52 -9.11 -18.31
CA ALA A 28 -13.75 -7.81 -17.70
C ALA A 28 -13.12 -7.81 -16.30
N ALA A 29 -12.20 -6.89 -16.05
CA ALA A 29 -11.48 -6.81 -14.80
C ALA A 29 -11.13 -5.37 -14.42
N VAL A 30 -11.12 -5.09 -13.12
CA VAL A 30 -10.56 -3.87 -12.53
C VAL A 30 -9.42 -4.28 -11.61
N VAL A 31 -8.32 -3.52 -11.65
CA VAL A 31 -7.21 -3.65 -10.71
C VAL A 31 -7.13 -2.39 -9.88
N THR A 32 -7.22 -2.56 -8.56
CA THR A 32 -7.34 -1.45 -7.62
C THR A 32 -6.00 -0.77 -7.32
N HIS A 33 -4.89 -1.50 -7.35
CA HIS A 33 -3.57 -0.97 -6.99
C HIS A 33 -2.42 -1.76 -7.64
N ALA A 34 -1.20 -1.21 -7.61
CA ALA A 34 -0.07 -1.73 -8.39
C ALA A 34 0.77 -2.81 -7.68
N HIS A 35 0.19 -3.71 -6.89
CA HIS A 35 0.87 -4.92 -6.44
C HIS A 35 1.00 -5.91 -7.60
N LEU A 36 2.17 -6.57 -7.75
CA LEU A 36 2.49 -7.35 -8.95
C LEU A 36 1.63 -8.60 -9.13
N ASP A 37 1.05 -9.14 -8.07
CA ASP A 37 0.13 -10.28 -8.14
C ASP A 37 -1.22 -9.92 -8.79
N HIS A 38 -1.51 -8.62 -8.94
CA HIS A 38 -2.67 -8.08 -9.65
C HIS A 38 -2.34 -7.57 -11.07
N MET A 39 -1.11 -7.77 -11.55
CA MET A 39 -0.71 -7.32 -12.89
C MET A 39 -1.35 -8.18 -13.99
N VAL A 40 -2.57 -7.81 -14.39
CA VAL A 40 -3.38 -8.53 -15.37
C VAL A 40 -3.65 -7.69 -16.61
N GLU A 41 -3.28 -8.23 -17.78
CA GLU A 41 -3.51 -7.56 -19.08
C GLU A 41 -4.99 -7.42 -19.41
N GLY A 42 -5.35 -6.25 -19.97
CA GLY A 42 -6.71 -5.92 -20.39
C GLY A 42 -7.60 -5.46 -19.24
N ALA A 43 -7.07 -5.37 -18.01
CA ALA A 43 -7.81 -4.80 -16.89
C ALA A 43 -7.87 -3.27 -16.97
N VAL A 44 -8.91 -2.70 -16.38
CA VAL A 44 -9.05 -1.27 -16.14
C VAL A 44 -8.43 -0.94 -14.79
N MET A 45 -7.68 0.16 -14.73
CA MET A 45 -7.01 0.65 -13.52
C MET A 45 -6.81 2.16 -13.58
N THR A 46 -6.32 2.78 -12.52
CA THR A 46 -5.95 4.20 -12.58
C THR A 46 -4.70 4.41 -13.47
N PRO A 47 -4.50 5.59 -14.06
CA PRO A 47 -3.27 5.90 -14.79
C PRO A 47 -2.01 5.69 -13.95
N GLN A 48 -2.06 6.07 -12.67
CA GLN A 48 -0.96 5.91 -11.72
C GLN A 48 -0.63 4.43 -11.50
N THR A 49 -1.65 3.60 -11.23
CA THR A 49 -1.49 2.15 -11.06
C THR A 49 -0.83 1.52 -12.28
N ARG A 50 -1.28 1.87 -13.50
CA ARG A 50 -0.68 1.37 -14.74
C ARG A 50 0.81 1.75 -14.85
N ASP A 51 1.13 3.02 -14.67
CA ASP A 51 2.49 3.51 -14.85
C ASP A 51 3.46 2.92 -13.81
N ILE A 52 2.98 2.70 -12.58
CA ILE A 52 3.74 2.01 -11.54
C ILE A 52 3.96 0.53 -11.90
N MET A 53 2.94 -0.16 -12.41
CA MET A 53 3.08 -1.56 -12.86
C MET A 53 4.11 -1.69 -13.99
N LEU A 54 4.11 -0.76 -14.95
CA LEU A 54 5.13 -0.71 -16.01
C LEU A 54 6.53 -0.54 -15.43
N ALA A 55 6.74 0.43 -14.53
CA ALA A 55 8.03 0.67 -13.89
C ALA A 55 8.51 -0.54 -13.07
N ARG A 56 7.61 -1.22 -12.36
CA ARG A 56 7.95 -2.39 -11.53
C ARG A 56 8.23 -3.66 -12.32
N SER A 57 7.56 -3.85 -13.45
CA SER A 57 7.70 -5.07 -14.26
C SER A 57 8.81 -4.98 -15.29
N GLY A 58 9.28 -3.78 -15.63
CA GLY A 58 10.19 -3.54 -16.75
C GLY A 58 9.57 -3.84 -18.13
N ARG A 59 8.25 -4.01 -18.21
CA ARG A 59 7.55 -4.30 -19.48
C ARG A 59 7.15 -3.01 -20.15
N GLU A 60 7.37 -2.91 -21.47
CA GLU A 60 6.93 -1.79 -22.29
C GLU A 60 5.57 -2.04 -22.96
N ASP A 61 5.15 -3.29 -23.06
CA ASP A 61 4.00 -3.75 -23.85
C ASP A 61 2.76 -4.11 -23.01
N PHE A 62 2.69 -3.70 -21.74
CA PHE A 62 1.54 -3.98 -20.87
C PHE A 62 0.29 -3.23 -21.34
N ARG A 63 -0.70 -3.98 -21.80
CA ARG A 63 -1.97 -3.43 -22.29
C ARG A 63 -2.99 -3.37 -21.16
N SER A 64 -3.47 -2.18 -20.86
CA SER A 64 -4.53 -1.90 -19.90
C SER A 64 -5.31 -0.67 -20.33
N GLU A 65 -6.56 -0.59 -19.92
CA GLU A 65 -7.35 0.63 -20.02
C GLU A 65 -7.20 1.45 -18.73
N THR A 66 -7.33 2.76 -18.83
CA THR A 66 -7.24 3.61 -17.64
C THR A 66 -8.53 4.37 -17.39
N LEU A 67 -8.91 4.42 -16.11
CA LEU A 67 -10.03 5.22 -15.61
C LEU A 67 -9.51 6.05 -14.42
N PRO A 68 -9.46 7.38 -14.54
CA PRO A 68 -9.04 8.24 -13.43
C PRO A 68 -10.00 8.18 -12.24
N ILE A 69 -9.49 8.41 -11.03
CA ILE A 69 -10.30 8.57 -9.81
C ILE A 69 -11.35 9.67 -10.02
N GLY A 70 -12.55 9.45 -9.51
CA GLY A 70 -13.71 10.33 -9.64
C GLY A 70 -14.38 10.30 -11.02
N ARG A 71 -13.93 9.42 -11.91
CA ARG A 71 -14.56 9.23 -13.23
C ARG A 71 -15.36 7.93 -13.28
N LYS A 72 -16.47 8.00 -14.01
CA LYS A 72 -17.29 6.83 -14.33
C LYS A 72 -16.87 6.21 -15.65
N GLY A 73 -16.90 4.88 -15.71
CA GLY A 73 -16.61 4.10 -16.90
C GLY A 73 -17.56 2.91 -17.01
N LYS A 74 -17.60 2.28 -18.18
CA LYS A 74 -18.38 1.05 -18.39
C LYS A 74 -17.44 -0.09 -18.78
N ILE A 75 -17.46 -1.18 -18.01
CA ILE A 75 -16.64 -2.37 -18.21
C ILE A 75 -17.55 -3.59 -18.31
N GLY A 76 -17.60 -4.22 -19.49
CA GLY A 76 -18.64 -5.20 -19.74
C GLY A 76 -20.01 -4.58 -19.58
N GLY A 77 -20.90 -5.24 -18.84
CA GLY A 77 -22.23 -4.74 -18.49
C GLY A 77 -22.28 -3.75 -17.31
N PHE A 78 -21.15 -3.53 -16.60
CA PHE A 78 -21.12 -2.79 -15.35
C PHE A 78 -20.73 -1.33 -15.53
N GLU A 79 -21.48 -0.40 -14.92
CA GLU A 79 -21.04 0.96 -14.68
C GLU A 79 -20.19 0.98 -13.41
N ILE A 80 -18.96 1.53 -13.49
CA ILE A 80 -18.06 1.63 -12.37
C ILE A 80 -17.59 3.08 -12.17
N GLU A 81 -17.25 3.40 -10.94
CA GLU A 81 -16.55 4.62 -10.55
C GLU A 81 -15.38 4.24 -9.63
N LEU A 82 -14.22 4.84 -9.87
CA LEU A 82 -13.04 4.68 -9.01
C LEU A 82 -12.96 5.86 -8.03
N ALA A 83 -12.76 5.53 -6.74
CA ALA A 83 -12.56 6.50 -5.67
C ALA A 83 -11.21 6.25 -4.99
N GLU A 84 -10.64 7.28 -4.34
CA GLU A 84 -9.36 7.17 -3.61
C GLU A 84 -9.43 6.10 -2.52
N ALA A 85 -8.47 5.18 -2.49
CA ALA A 85 -8.38 4.13 -1.49
C ALA A 85 -7.38 4.43 -0.36
N GLY A 86 -6.47 5.39 -0.53
CA GLY A 86 -5.55 5.81 0.52
C GLY A 86 -4.42 4.84 0.87
N HIS A 87 -4.28 3.75 0.12
CA HIS A 87 -3.25 2.75 0.37
C HIS A 87 -1.89 3.14 -0.22
N VAL A 88 -1.85 3.46 -1.50
CA VAL A 88 -0.67 3.89 -2.25
C VAL A 88 -1.09 4.79 -3.39
N LEU A 89 -0.15 5.50 -4.04
CA LEU A 89 -0.46 6.36 -5.19
C LEU A 89 -1.25 5.59 -6.26
N GLY A 90 -2.44 6.09 -6.59
CA GLY A 90 -3.32 5.53 -7.60
C GLY A 90 -4.15 4.33 -7.14
N SER A 91 -4.03 3.89 -5.88
CA SER A 91 -4.94 2.88 -5.34
C SER A 91 -6.38 3.38 -5.33
N ALA A 92 -7.32 2.52 -5.69
CA ALA A 92 -8.70 2.92 -5.87
C ALA A 92 -9.70 1.92 -5.29
N MET A 93 -10.69 2.43 -4.58
CA MET A 93 -11.93 1.71 -4.32
C MET A 93 -12.77 1.64 -5.59
N VAL A 94 -13.54 0.57 -5.75
CA VAL A 94 -14.42 0.36 -6.91
C VAL A 94 -15.88 0.40 -6.48
N ARG A 95 -16.63 1.33 -7.02
CA ARG A 95 -18.10 1.39 -6.87
C ARG A 95 -18.79 0.87 -8.13
N SER A 96 -19.79 0.01 -7.96
CA SER A 96 -20.73 -0.37 -9.02
C SER A 96 -22.16 -0.40 -8.43
N GLY A 97 -22.99 0.55 -8.82
CA GLY A 97 -24.30 0.76 -8.20
C GLY A 97 -24.19 0.94 -6.68
N GLU A 98 -24.91 0.13 -5.93
CA GLU A 98 -24.92 0.12 -4.45
C GLU A 98 -23.84 -0.81 -3.84
N MET A 99 -22.90 -1.31 -4.64
CA MET A 99 -21.76 -2.09 -4.15
C MET A 99 -20.52 -1.22 -4.10
N LEU A 100 -19.73 -1.35 -3.02
CA LEU A 100 -18.40 -0.77 -2.86
C LEU A 100 -17.39 -1.88 -2.54
N TYR A 101 -16.28 -1.92 -3.28
CA TYR A 101 -15.09 -2.73 -2.99
C TYR A 101 -13.93 -1.83 -2.62
N THR A 102 -13.32 -2.07 -1.49
CA THR A 102 -12.24 -1.19 -1.00
C THR A 102 -10.92 -1.41 -1.71
N GLY A 103 -10.63 -2.65 -2.21
CA GLY A 103 -9.24 -3.07 -2.39
C GLY A 103 -8.48 -2.90 -1.07
N ASP A 104 -7.15 -2.82 -1.13
CA ASP A 104 -6.34 -2.39 0.02
C ASP A 104 -6.57 -0.90 0.25
N PHE A 105 -6.86 -0.50 1.50
CA PHE A 105 -7.24 0.89 1.80
C PHE A 105 -6.72 1.40 3.14
N ASP A 106 -6.62 2.72 3.26
CA ASP A 106 -6.44 3.41 4.54
C ASP A 106 -7.27 4.69 4.60
N THR A 107 -7.81 4.99 5.79
CA THR A 107 -8.52 6.23 6.10
C THR A 107 -7.61 7.30 6.69
N PHE A 108 -6.37 6.97 6.98
CA PHE A 108 -5.33 7.95 7.35
C PHE A 108 -4.85 8.66 6.07
N THR A 109 -4.71 9.99 6.13
CA THR A 109 -4.13 10.73 5.01
C THR A 109 -2.66 10.34 4.89
N GLY A 110 -2.33 9.62 3.82
CA GLY A 110 -0.98 9.15 3.58
C GLY A 110 0.00 10.30 3.30
N ILE A 111 1.28 9.97 3.30
CA ILE A 111 2.35 10.94 3.01
C ILE A 111 2.36 11.29 1.50
N THR A 112 2.11 10.30 0.66
CA THR A 112 2.19 10.43 -0.81
C THR A 112 0.87 10.18 -1.53
N CYS A 113 -0.21 9.89 -0.82
CA CYS A 113 -1.55 9.67 -1.37
C CYS A 113 -2.63 10.24 -0.45
N GLY A 114 -3.87 10.32 -0.94
CA GLY A 114 -5.03 10.73 -0.16
C GLY A 114 -5.46 9.69 0.87
N ALA A 115 -6.66 9.87 1.44
CA ALA A 115 -7.30 8.94 2.35
C ALA A 115 -8.59 8.40 1.75
N ALA A 116 -8.92 7.13 2.00
CA ALA A 116 -10.22 6.57 1.66
C ALA A 116 -11.33 7.31 2.40
N GLN A 117 -12.34 7.74 1.66
CA GLN A 117 -13.53 8.37 2.24
C GLN A 117 -14.70 7.38 2.21
N PRO A 118 -15.36 7.15 3.36
CA PRO A 118 -16.52 6.27 3.39
C PRO A 118 -17.66 6.84 2.55
N SER A 119 -18.34 5.98 1.82
CA SER A 119 -19.51 6.35 1.04
C SER A 119 -20.61 5.31 1.19
N ARG A 120 -21.87 5.74 1.31
CA ARG A 120 -23.04 4.86 1.51
C ARG A 120 -23.11 3.77 0.44
N CYS A 121 -23.36 2.54 0.88
CA CYS A 121 -23.56 1.40 -0.01
C CYS A 121 -24.49 0.36 0.64
N ASP A 122 -25.12 -0.49 -0.15
CA ASP A 122 -25.90 -1.62 0.36
C ASP A 122 -25.02 -2.86 0.60
N THR A 123 -24.01 -3.05 -0.25
CA THR A 123 -23.04 -4.15 -0.15
C THR A 123 -21.63 -3.59 -0.10
N LEU A 124 -20.89 -3.97 0.93
CA LEU A 124 -19.49 -3.62 1.08
C LEU A 124 -18.62 -4.89 0.98
N VAL A 125 -17.63 -4.88 0.09
CA VAL A 125 -16.52 -5.86 0.07
C VAL A 125 -15.28 -5.17 0.57
N ILE A 126 -14.70 -5.67 1.67
CA ILE A 126 -13.65 -4.97 2.40
C ILE A 126 -12.47 -5.88 2.76
N GLU A 127 -11.24 -5.35 2.63
CA GLU A 127 -10.05 -6.06 3.07
C GLU A 127 -10.03 -6.27 4.60
N ALA A 128 -9.34 -7.30 5.04
CA ALA A 128 -9.21 -7.68 6.43
C ALA A 128 -7.74 -7.90 6.86
N THR A 129 -6.77 -7.17 6.28
CA THR A 129 -5.35 -7.29 6.63
C THR A 129 -5.14 -7.17 8.14
N TYR A 130 -5.76 -6.17 8.75
CA TYR A 130 -5.81 -5.98 10.19
C TYR A 130 -7.22 -6.21 10.76
N GLY A 131 -7.97 -7.17 10.21
CA GLY A 131 -9.37 -7.46 10.55
C GLY A 131 -9.59 -8.16 11.90
N ASP A 132 -8.57 -8.30 12.74
CA ASP A 132 -8.67 -8.89 14.09
C ASP A 132 -8.52 -7.79 15.16
N PRO A 133 -9.33 -7.81 16.25
CA PRO A 133 -9.25 -6.81 17.33
C PRO A 133 -7.87 -6.62 17.96
N ARG A 134 -6.97 -7.60 17.82
CA ARG A 134 -5.58 -7.49 18.28
C ARG A 134 -4.73 -6.55 17.44
N PHE A 135 -5.16 -6.22 16.24
CA PHE A 135 -4.41 -5.42 15.26
C PHE A 135 -4.83 -3.95 15.30
N VAL A 136 -4.64 -3.31 16.45
CA VAL A 136 -4.78 -1.86 16.61
C VAL A 136 -3.41 -1.22 16.55
N LEU A 137 -3.23 -0.34 15.58
CA LEU A 137 -1.97 0.39 15.38
C LEU A 137 -1.88 1.58 16.35
N PRO A 138 -0.67 1.99 16.74
CA PRO A 138 -0.49 3.26 17.42
C PRO A 138 -0.87 4.43 16.50
N ASP A 139 -1.05 5.60 17.10
CA ASP A 139 -1.30 6.84 16.38
C ASP A 139 -0.22 7.06 15.30
N GLN A 140 -0.64 7.16 14.03
CA GLN A 140 0.28 7.19 12.89
C GLN A 140 1.02 8.54 12.77
N GLU A 141 0.44 9.64 13.21
CA GLU A 141 1.12 10.95 13.25
C GLU A 141 2.28 10.90 14.25
N ARG A 142 2.04 10.28 15.41
CA ARG A 142 3.08 10.06 16.41
C ARG A 142 4.17 9.13 15.88
N VAL A 143 3.82 8.03 15.21
CA VAL A 143 4.81 7.12 14.60
C VAL A 143 5.69 7.85 13.59
N VAL A 144 5.10 8.71 12.75
CA VAL A 144 5.83 9.56 11.80
C VAL A 144 6.77 10.52 12.54
N SER A 145 6.29 11.21 13.58
CA SER A 145 7.11 12.12 14.39
C SER A 145 8.29 11.40 15.06
N ASP A 146 8.04 10.22 15.65
CA ASP A 146 9.08 9.41 16.28
C ASP A 146 10.12 8.92 15.27
N LEU A 147 9.69 8.53 14.05
CA LEU A 147 10.58 8.14 12.96
C LEU A 147 11.44 9.32 12.47
N LEU A 148 10.86 10.50 12.29
CA LEU A 148 11.59 11.72 11.88
C LEU A 148 12.65 12.09 12.91
N SER A 149 12.27 12.17 14.18
CA SER A 149 13.21 12.49 15.27
C SER A 149 14.34 11.46 15.35
N TRP A 150 14.03 10.17 15.18
CA TRP A 150 15.04 9.12 15.16
C TRP A 150 15.98 9.26 13.96
N MET A 151 15.48 9.61 12.78
CA MET A 151 16.32 9.83 11.59
C MET A 151 17.27 11.02 11.80
N GLU A 152 16.77 12.14 12.30
CA GLU A 152 17.60 13.33 12.58
C GLU A 152 18.74 13.00 13.55
N ASP A 153 18.43 12.38 14.70
CA ASP A 153 19.43 11.99 15.70
C ASP A 153 20.50 11.03 15.14
N ARG A 154 20.12 10.12 14.25
CA ARG A 154 21.04 9.13 13.67
C ARG A 154 21.89 9.72 12.54
N LEU A 155 21.34 10.64 11.74
CA LEU A 155 22.07 11.33 10.68
C LEU A 155 23.23 12.20 11.21
N GLU A 156 23.14 12.68 12.45
CA GLU A 156 24.28 13.35 13.11
C GLU A 156 25.46 12.39 13.38
N GLN A 157 25.22 11.09 13.47
CA GLN A 157 26.20 10.07 13.80
C GLN A 157 26.71 9.31 12.57
N GLY A 158 25.93 9.29 11.47
CA GLY A 158 26.25 8.55 10.25
C GLY A 158 25.06 8.38 9.33
N SER A 159 25.17 7.49 8.35
CA SER A 159 24.05 7.20 7.45
C SER A 159 22.99 6.35 8.13
N VAL A 160 21.76 6.47 7.64
CA VAL A 160 20.58 5.73 8.11
C VAL A 160 20.10 4.79 7.00
N ILE A 161 19.78 3.54 7.35
CA ILE A 161 19.21 2.55 6.44
C ILE A 161 17.76 2.31 6.85
N LEU A 162 16.81 2.55 5.94
CA LEU A 162 15.40 2.29 6.14
C LEU A 162 14.95 1.12 5.27
N GLY A 163 14.60 -0.01 5.89
CA GLY A 163 14.06 -1.16 5.19
C GLY A 163 12.53 -1.14 5.19
N SER A 164 11.93 -1.28 4.00
CA SER A 164 10.48 -1.28 3.85
C SER A 164 10.00 -2.14 2.68
N TYR A 165 8.72 -2.05 2.34
CA TYR A 165 8.23 -2.49 1.04
C TYR A 165 8.68 -1.51 -0.04
N GLU A 166 9.13 -2.02 -1.19
CA GLU A 166 9.72 -1.25 -2.30
C GLU A 166 8.72 -0.31 -2.98
N PHE A 167 7.43 -0.59 -2.83
CA PHE A 167 6.33 0.17 -3.40
C PHE A 167 5.38 0.68 -2.31
N GLY A 168 4.95 1.93 -2.44
CA GLY A 168 4.12 2.66 -1.49
C GLY A 168 4.97 3.20 -0.33
N LYS A 169 5.35 2.34 0.59
CA LYS A 169 6.08 2.71 1.80
C LYS A 169 7.47 3.32 1.52
N ALA A 170 8.22 2.78 0.56
CA ALA A 170 9.51 3.36 0.21
C ALA A 170 9.37 4.82 -0.27
N GLN A 171 8.33 5.14 -1.05
CA GLN A 171 8.06 6.48 -1.53
C GLN A 171 7.62 7.42 -0.39
N ASP A 172 6.81 6.93 0.56
CA ASP A 172 6.49 7.68 1.78
C ASP A 172 7.75 8.02 2.58
N LEU A 173 8.68 7.06 2.72
CA LEU A 173 9.95 7.28 3.42
C LEU A 173 10.86 8.26 2.69
N VAL A 174 10.87 8.29 1.35
CA VAL A 174 11.56 9.32 0.58
C VAL A 174 10.99 10.70 0.93
N ALA A 175 9.66 10.85 0.88
CA ALA A 175 9.01 12.12 1.21
C ALA A 175 9.27 12.57 2.66
N LEU A 176 9.24 11.63 3.61
CA LEU A 176 9.56 11.92 5.01
C LEU A 176 11.01 12.35 5.20
N ALA A 177 11.98 11.68 4.58
CA ALA A 177 13.38 12.09 4.63
C ALA A 177 13.59 13.45 3.97
N ASN A 178 12.88 13.76 2.88
CA ASN A 178 12.91 15.08 2.24
C ASN A 178 12.36 16.18 3.16
N SER A 179 11.37 15.90 4.01
CA SER A 179 10.81 16.91 4.93
C SER A 179 11.82 17.41 5.97
N ILE A 180 12.85 16.62 6.28
CA ILE A 180 13.98 17.01 7.14
C ILE A 180 15.25 17.35 6.33
N HIS A 181 15.12 17.57 5.03
CA HIS A 181 16.20 17.91 4.11
C HIS A 181 17.36 16.90 4.06
N ALA A 182 17.11 15.63 4.42
CA ALA A 182 18.11 14.58 4.36
C ALA A 182 18.38 14.15 2.90
N PRO A 183 19.65 13.99 2.49
CA PRO A 183 19.96 13.38 1.20
C PRO A 183 19.46 11.92 1.18
N VAL A 184 18.75 11.54 0.10
CA VAL A 184 18.17 10.20 -0.02
C VAL A 184 18.83 9.44 -1.17
N VAL A 185 19.25 8.21 -0.88
CA VAL A 185 19.74 7.24 -1.88
C VAL A 185 18.80 6.06 -1.93
N VAL A 186 18.46 5.60 -3.12
CA VAL A 186 17.56 4.45 -3.33
C VAL A 186 18.10 3.52 -4.41
N PRO A 187 17.89 2.20 -4.33
CA PRO A 187 18.16 1.28 -5.43
C PRO A 187 17.40 1.67 -6.70
N ASP A 188 17.95 1.37 -7.88
CA ASP A 188 17.39 1.79 -9.16
C ASP A 188 15.95 1.33 -9.39
N GLN A 189 15.58 0.17 -8.84
CA GLN A 189 14.21 -0.32 -8.91
C GLN A 189 13.23 0.57 -8.09
N ILE A 190 13.64 1.03 -6.91
CA ILE A 190 12.84 1.98 -6.12
C ILE A 190 12.84 3.35 -6.82
N ALA A 191 13.99 3.77 -7.38
CA ALA A 191 14.11 5.02 -8.13
C ALA A 191 13.12 5.09 -9.31
N SER A 192 12.99 4.00 -10.08
CA SER A 192 12.03 3.94 -11.20
C SER A 192 10.59 4.17 -10.76
N ILE A 193 10.21 3.68 -9.59
CA ILE A 193 8.88 3.92 -9.02
C ILE A 193 8.75 5.36 -8.53
N CYS A 194 9.77 5.91 -7.86
CA CYS A 194 9.78 7.31 -7.43
C CYS A 194 9.64 8.28 -8.61
N GLU A 195 10.24 7.97 -9.77
CA GLU A 195 10.05 8.77 -10.99
C GLU A 195 8.59 8.74 -11.49
N VAL A 196 7.87 7.63 -11.32
CA VAL A 196 6.43 7.60 -11.61
C VAL A 196 5.68 8.54 -10.65
N TYR A 197 5.96 8.49 -9.35
CA TYR A 197 5.36 9.39 -8.37
C TYR A 197 5.57 10.86 -8.74
N ARG A 198 6.80 11.24 -9.13
CA ARG A 198 7.12 12.62 -9.60
C ARG A 198 6.30 13.02 -10.81
N ARG A 199 6.18 12.14 -11.81
CA ARG A 199 5.36 12.41 -13.02
C ARG A 199 3.88 12.61 -12.70
N HIS A 200 3.39 12.01 -11.62
CA HIS A 200 2.02 12.17 -11.13
C HIS A 200 1.87 13.26 -10.04
N GLY A 201 2.88 14.13 -9.90
CA GLY A 201 2.79 15.35 -9.08
C GLY A 201 3.17 15.18 -7.61
N VAL A 202 3.72 14.03 -7.19
CA VAL A 202 4.26 13.85 -5.85
C VAL A 202 5.73 14.28 -5.83
N PRO A 203 6.11 15.35 -5.13
CA PRO A 203 7.49 15.83 -5.11
C PRO A 203 8.36 14.88 -4.28
N LEU A 204 9.28 14.17 -4.93
CA LEU A 204 10.26 13.29 -4.29
C LEU A 204 11.67 13.67 -4.75
N GLU A 205 12.58 13.90 -3.80
CA GLU A 205 14.00 14.15 -4.06
C GLU A 205 14.80 12.92 -3.65
N PHE A 206 15.54 12.33 -4.59
CA PHE A 206 16.33 11.13 -4.37
C PHE A 206 17.45 11.01 -5.41
N THR A 207 18.44 10.21 -5.08
CA THR A 207 19.53 9.82 -5.99
C THR A 207 19.50 8.31 -6.18
N PRO A 208 19.41 7.80 -7.43
CA PRO A 208 19.58 6.38 -7.70
C PRO A 208 20.98 5.92 -7.28
N LEU A 209 21.08 4.74 -6.67
CA LEU A 209 22.34 4.22 -6.16
C LEU A 209 23.41 4.09 -7.25
N SER A 210 23.01 3.71 -8.47
CA SER A 210 23.92 3.60 -9.62
C SER A 210 24.54 4.93 -10.08
N SER A 211 23.90 6.07 -9.76
CA SER A 211 24.36 7.42 -10.12
C SER A 211 24.88 8.24 -8.93
N ALA A 212 24.86 7.66 -7.72
CA ALA A 212 25.29 8.33 -6.51
C ALA A 212 26.82 8.62 -6.55
N SER A 213 27.19 9.88 -6.31
CA SER A 213 28.60 10.27 -6.25
C SER A 213 29.31 9.67 -5.03
N SER A 214 30.62 9.46 -5.16
CA SER A 214 31.42 8.99 -4.03
C SER A 214 31.38 9.94 -2.82
N ASP A 215 31.18 11.23 -3.05
CA ASP A 215 31.08 12.21 -1.96
C ASP A 215 29.75 12.08 -1.22
N LEU A 216 28.65 11.90 -1.94
CA LEU A 216 27.35 11.60 -1.33
C LEU A 216 27.41 10.33 -0.49
N LEU A 217 27.99 9.24 -1.02
CA LEU A 217 28.06 7.95 -0.31
C LEU A 217 29.04 7.95 0.89
N ARG A 218 29.88 8.98 1.01
CA ARG A 218 30.75 9.19 2.18
C ARG A 218 30.15 10.12 3.23
N SER A 219 29.19 10.94 2.84
CA SER A 219 28.47 11.84 3.74
C SER A 219 27.26 11.15 4.36
N PRO A 220 26.76 11.59 5.53
CA PRO A 220 25.52 11.08 6.09
C PRO A 220 24.34 11.24 5.11
N HIS A 221 23.61 10.18 4.88
CA HIS A 221 22.44 10.13 4.01
C HIS A 221 21.48 9.01 4.44
N VAL A 222 20.24 9.06 3.95
CA VAL A 222 19.24 8.00 4.14
C VAL A 222 19.31 7.04 2.96
N LEU A 223 19.63 5.78 3.19
CA LEU A 223 19.47 4.68 2.24
C LEU A 223 18.11 4.01 2.47
N ILE A 224 17.19 4.11 1.53
CA ILE A 224 15.92 3.37 1.60
C ILE A 224 16.05 2.12 0.74
N THR A 225 15.79 0.97 1.34
CA THR A 225 15.99 -0.33 0.67
C THR A 225 14.86 -1.31 0.93
N SER A 226 14.87 -2.43 0.22
CA SER A 226 13.93 -3.52 0.45
C SER A 226 14.12 -4.12 1.85
N ARG A 227 13.01 -4.41 2.54
CA ARG A 227 13.04 -5.15 3.80
C ARG A 227 13.84 -6.46 3.75
N ARG A 228 13.91 -7.07 2.55
CA ARG A 228 14.63 -8.34 2.35
C ARG A 228 16.12 -8.17 2.53
N GLU A 229 16.67 -7.00 2.22
CA GLU A 229 18.10 -6.72 2.35
C GLU A 229 18.53 -6.52 3.81
N LEU A 230 17.60 -6.24 4.72
CA LEU A 230 17.86 -6.23 6.16
C LEU A 230 17.70 -7.59 6.83
N LYS A 231 17.15 -8.60 6.12
CA LYS A 231 16.96 -9.96 6.66
C LYS A 231 18.28 -10.73 6.64
N HIS A 232 18.58 -11.44 7.72
CA HIS A 232 19.77 -12.30 7.80
C HIS A 232 19.72 -13.49 6.83
N PRO A 233 20.85 -13.81 6.15
CA PRO A 233 22.11 -13.07 6.14
C PRO A 233 22.02 -11.82 5.25
N VAL A 234 22.45 -10.67 5.78
CA VAL A 234 22.40 -9.41 5.04
C VAL A 234 23.42 -9.38 3.89
N PRO A 235 23.11 -8.67 2.77
CA PRO A 235 24.03 -8.50 1.65
C PRO A 235 25.32 -7.74 2.02
N GLU A 236 26.38 -7.91 1.22
CA GLU A 236 27.67 -7.28 1.49
C GLU A 236 27.59 -5.74 1.55
N HIS A 237 26.85 -5.12 0.63
CA HIS A 237 26.72 -3.65 0.62
C HIS A 237 26.07 -3.12 1.92
N ILE A 238 25.07 -3.79 2.48
CA ILE A 238 24.49 -3.42 3.78
C ILE A 238 25.53 -3.60 4.90
N ARG A 239 26.28 -4.72 4.89
CA ARG A 239 27.35 -4.93 5.86
C ARG A 239 28.42 -3.82 5.81
N GLU A 240 28.77 -3.34 4.61
CA GLU A 240 29.70 -2.22 4.44
C GLU A 240 29.15 -0.89 5.02
N TYR A 241 27.84 -0.61 4.85
CA TYR A 241 27.19 0.51 5.52
C TYR A 241 27.27 0.37 7.05
N ARG A 242 26.94 -0.82 7.56
CA ARG A 242 26.98 -1.11 9.00
C ARG A 242 28.40 -0.98 9.58
N LYS A 243 29.43 -1.46 8.89
CA LYS A 243 30.85 -1.28 9.29
C LYS A 243 31.27 0.19 9.38
N LYS A 244 30.65 1.06 8.58
CA LYS A 244 30.88 2.52 8.61
C LYS A 244 30.05 3.24 9.67
N GLY A 245 29.31 2.52 10.51
CA GLY A 245 28.52 3.08 11.60
C GLY A 245 27.08 3.43 11.22
N ALA A 246 26.60 3.03 10.06
CA ALA A 246 25.20 3.26 9.72
C ALA A 246 24.25 2.53 10.68
N THR A 247 23.15 3.19 11.06
CA THR A 247 22.06 2.60 11.82
C THR A 247 20.93 2.17 10.89
N ALA A 248 20.17 1.13 11.27
CA ALA A 248 19.13 0.58 10.42
C ALA A 248 17.79 0.48 11.15
N ALA A 249 16.69 0.79 10.45
CA ALA A 249 15.35 0.58 10.96
C ALA A 249 14.48 -0.19 9.95
N PHE A 250 13.53 -0.97 10.47
CA PHE A 250 12.51 -1.63 9.69
C PHE A 250 11.16 -0.95 9.88
N ILE A 251 10.51 -0.58 8.76
CA ILE A 251 9.26 0.18 8.76
C ILE A 251 8.13 -0.69 8.17
N SER A 252 7.18 -1.05 9.01
CA SER A 252 6.01 -1.84 8.64
C SER A 252 4.95 -1.78 9.74
N GLY A 253 3.66 -1.74 9.41
CA GLY A 253 2.59 -1.84 10.41
C GLY A 253 2.69 -3.11 11.26
N TRP A 254 3.22 -4.21 10.73
CA TRP A 254 3.44 -5.46 11.46
C TRP A 254 4.43 -5.34 12.61
N THR A 255 5.28 -4.30 12.65
CA THR A 255 6.22 -4.08 13.77
C THR A 255 5.52 -3.66 15.07
N ALA A 256 4.24 -3.28 15.01
CA ALA A 256 3.42 -3.08 16.21
C ALA A 256 3.16 -4.39 16.97
N PHE A 257 3.17 -5.52 16.27
CA PHE A 257 2.72 -6.82 16.79
C PHE A 257 3.84 -7.87 16.84
N MET A 258 4.94 -7.63 16.12
CA MET A 258 6.06 -8.55 15.98
C MET A 258 7.39 -7.82 16.14
N ASN A 259 8.33 -8.47 16.84
CA ASN A 259 9.70 -7.98 16.95
C ASN A 259 10.58 -8.66 15.88
N PHE A 260 11.15 -7.86 14.99
CA PHE A 260 11.98 -8.32 13.88
C PHE A 260 13.50 -8.28 14.19
N CYS A 261 13.94 -7.76 15.35
CA CYS A 261 15.36 -7.61 15.68
C CYS A 261 16.15 -8.94 15.66
N HIS A 262 15.48 -10.08 15.90
CA HIS A 262 16.14 -11.39 15.84
C HIS A 262 16.37 -11.93 14.43
N SER A 263 15.60 -11.47 13.45
CA SER A 263 15.63 -11.97 12.06
C SER A 263 16.20 -10.96 11.07
N HIS A 264 16.41 -9.73 11.51
CA HIS A 264 16.88 -8.61 10.68
C HIS A 264 18.02 -7.86 11.40
N ASP A 265 18.95 -7.31 10.62
CA ASP A 265 20.02 -6.41 11.10
C ASP A 265 19.46 -5.00 11.22
N ILE A 266 18.77 -4.74 12.33
CA ILE A 266 18.12 -3.45 12.62
C ILE A 266 18.36 -3.01 14.06
N ASP A 267 18.42 -1.70 14.27
CA ASP A 267 18.54 -1.05 15.58
C ASP A 267 17.21 -0.53 16.10
N ALA A 268 16.24 -0.30 15.18
CA ALA A 268 14.90 0.18 15.50
C ALA A 268 13.84 -0.42 14.58
N GLN A 269 12.58 -0.32 14.97
CA GLN A 269 11.43 -0.66 14.12
C GLN A 269 10.28 0.32 14.37
N PHE A 270 9.55 0.69 13.30
CA PHE A 270 8.47 1.67 13.37
C PHE A 270 7.18 1.11 12.76
N PRO A 271 6.06 1.15 13.51
CA PRO A 271 4.77 0.57 13.09
C PRO A 271 3.98 1.50 12.16
N PHE A 272 4.60 1.97 11.08
CA PHE A 272 3.95 2.78 10.06
C PHE A 272 3.26 1.90 9.02
N SER A 273 1.95 2.15 8.79
CA SER A 273 1.11 1.35 7.91
C SER A 273 0.49 2.21 6.78
N ASN A 274 0.20 1.56 5.65
CA ASN A 274 -0.64 2.08 4.57
C ASN A 274 -1.97 1.29 4.47
N HIS A 275 -2.31 0.51 5.51
CA HIS A 275 -3.61 -0.16 5.65
C HIS A 275 -4.32 0.35 6.90
N ALA A 276 -5.62 0.45 6.82
CA ALA A 276 -6.47 0.73 7.96
C ALA A 276 -6.31 -0.37 9.03
N ASP A 277 -6.15 0.02 10.29
CA ASP A 277 -6.16 -0.92 11.41
C ASP A 277 -7.59 -1.36 11.75
N PHE A 278 -7.71 -2.28 12.71
CA PHE A 278 -9.00 -2.84 13.09
C PHE A 278 -10.04 -1.76 13.44
N ASN A 279 -9.67 -0.76 14.21
CA ASN A 279 -10.62 0.29 14.60
C ASN A 279 -11.07 1.13 13.41
N ARG A 280 -10.14 1.52 12.55
CA ARG A 280 -10.44 2.29 11.32
C ARG A 280 -11.28 1.49 10.34
N ILE A 281 -11.06 0.17 10.23
CA ILE A 281 -11.91 -0.73 9.43
C ILE A 281 -13.35 -0.73 9.96
N ILE A 282 -13.55 -0.93 11.27
CA ILE A 282 -14.88 -0.93 11.89
C ILE A 282 -15.59 0.44 11.72
N ASP A 283 -14.87 1.53 11.93
CA ASP A 283 -15.41 2.88 11.74
C ASP A 283 -15.80 3.14 10.27
N PHE A 284 -15.00 2.65 9.32
CA PHE A 284 -15.30 2.75 7.90
C PHE A 284 -16.56 1.97 7.53
N ILE A 285 -16.71 0.72 8.00
CA ILE A 285 -17.91 -0.09 7.80
C ILE A 285 -19.14 0.64 8.35
N LYS A 286 -19.06 1.15 9.59
CA LYS A 286 -20.13 1.89 10.25
C LYS A 286 -20.52 3.14 9.45
N ALA A 287 -19.55 3.88 8.93
CA ALA A 287 -19.78 5.10 8.14
C ALA A 287 -20.40 4.81 6.77
N CYS A 288 -20.01 3.71 6.11
CA CYS A 288 -20.62 3.25 4.86
C CYS A 288 -22.05 2.76 5.07
N GLY A 289 -22.38 2.18 6.23
CA GLY A 289 -23.71 1.72 6.63
C GLY A 289 -24.30 0.66 5.70
N PRO A 290 -23.54 -0.39 5.33
CA PRO A 290 -24.02 -1.42 4.42
C PRO A 290 -25.07 -2.32 5.08
N LYS A 291 -25.91 -2.98 4.26
CA LYS A 291 -26.79 -4.06 4.68
C LYS A 291 -26.06 -5.40 4.75
N LYS A 292 -25.04 -5.58 3.90
CA LYS A 292 -24.21 -6.78 3.78
C LYS A 292 -22.74 -6.42 3.65
N VAL A 293 -21.87 -7.12 4.42
CA VAL A 293 -20.42 -7.01 4.34
C VAL A 293 -19.81 -8.35 3.92
N TYR A 294 -18.96 -8.33 2.93
CA TYR A 294 -18.06 -9.43 2.57
C TYR A 294 -16.64 -9.06 2.93
N THR A 295 -15.94 -9.92 3.66
CA THR A 295 -14.54 -9.70 4.06
C THR A 295 -13.61 -10.51 3.19
N VAL A 296 -12.52 -9.89 2.75
CA VAL A 296 -11.49 -10.50 1.88
C VAL A 296 -10.08 -10.15 2.39
N HIS A 297 -9.09 -10.97 2.06
CA HIS A 297 -7.66 -10.70 2.31
C HIS A 297 -7.29 -10.48 3.78
N GLY A 298 -6.89 -11.54 4.48
CA GLY A 298 -6.39 -11.46 5.85
C GLY A 298 -7.28 -12.13 6.89
N SER A 299 -7.64 -11.42 7.97
CA SER A 299 -8.41 -11.96 9.09
C SER A 299 -9.92 -11.94 8.83
N CYS A 300 -10.36 -12.51 7.71
CA CYS A 300 -11.73 -12.41 7.19
C CYS A 300 -12.80 -12.90 8.17
N GLU A 301 -12.61 -14.10 8.77
CA GLU A 301 -13.56 -14.67 9.73
C GLU A 301 -13.69 -13.79 10.98
N SER A 302 -12.56 -13.28 11.48
CA SER A 302 -12.54 -12.41 12.66
C SER A 302 -13.29 -11.10 12.37
N LEU A 303 -12.98 -10.43 11.26
CA LEU A 303 -13.64 -9.17 10.89
C LEU A 303 -15.14 -9.36 10.66
N ALA A 304 -15.54 -10.43 9.98
CA ALA A 304 -16.96 -10.74 9.75
C ALA A 304 -17.72 -10.97 11.06
N ARG A 305 -17.13 -11.72 12.01
CA ARG A 305 -17.69 -11.92 13.36
C ARG A 305 -17.84 -10.61 14.11
N GLU A 306 -16.76 -9.80 14.20
CA GLU A 306 -16.76 -8.53 14.91
C GLU A 306 -17.75 -7.51 14.30
N THR A 307 -17.89 -7.53 12.97
CA THR A 307 -18.89 -6.70 12.26
C THR A 307 -20.31 -7.07 12.69
N ARG A 308 -20.64 -8.36 12.76
CA ARG A 308 -21.97 -8.82 13.23
C ARG A 308 -22.20 -8.46 14.69
N GLU A 309 -21.21 -8.72 15.56
CA GLU A 309 -21.35 -8.54 17.00
C GLU A 309 -21.41 -7.06 17.41
N ARG A 310 -20.56 -6.20 16.83
CA ARG A 310 -20.45 -4.78 17.20
C ARG A 310 -21.43 -3.88 16.48
N LEU A 311 -21.73 -4.18 15.21
CA LEU A 311 -22.52 -3.29 14.36
C LEU A 311 -23.92 -3.85 14.04
N GLY A 312 -24.18 -5.14 14.31
CA GLY A 312 -25.44 -5.79 13.95
C GLY A 312 -25.65 -5.93 12.43
N ILE A 313 -24.58 -5.80 11.62
CA ILE A 313 -24.64 -5.87 10.17
C ILE A 313 -24.35 -7.31 9.74
N ASP A 314 -25.11 -7.82 8.76
CA ASP A 314 -24.84 -9.13 8.17
C ASP A 314 -23.47 -9.15 7.49
N ALA A 315 -22.58 -10.04 7.92
CA ALA A 315 -21.21 -10.11 7.42
C ALA A 315 -20.72 -11.55 7.36
N GLU A 316 -19.95 -11.87 6.30
CA GLU A 316 -19.33 -13.18 6.12
C GLU A 316 -18.02 -13.09 5.32
N PRO A 317 -17.08 -14.03 5.49
CA PRO A 317 -15.95 -14.18 4.59
C PRO A 317 -16.43 -14.50 3.18
N LEU A 318 -15.77 -13.94 2.17
CA LEU A 318 -16.07 -14.22 0.76
C LEU A 318 -15.14 -15.31 0.18
N GLU A 319 -13.91 -15.46 0.71
CA GLU A 319 -12.89 -16.44 0.31
C GLU A 319 -12.68 -17.55 1.34
#